data_ed0d8510187da313542e0d39673bbcc6
#
_entry.id   ed0d8510187da313542e0d39673bbcc6
#
_cell.length_a   1.000
_cell.length_b   1.000
_cell.length_c   1.000
_cell.angle_alpha   90.00
_cell.angle_beta   90.00
_cell.angle_gamma   90.00
#
_symmetry.space_group_name_H-M   'P 1'
#
loop_
_entity.id
_entity.type
_entity.pdbx_description
1 polymer ?
#
loop_
_entity_poly.entity_id
_entity_poly.type
_entity_poly.pdbx_seq_one_letter_code
_entity_poly.pdbx_strand_id
1 'polypeptide(L)'
;MSTGAGAGRRTAAARARLVLSQGDTAGIGPELLLRLAARPPGEDCELAFVAERAALLAVRHLVPDGWERLAFVAELPARGGGDRGGESLIAVLDPVSESRVVTPGRSAAADAGGALAALDRAVALVQADEADALVTLPVAKSSIARHRLPGFRGHTDYLAEGCGLERYGRDYLMAFLAPDMQVALLTMHEPLRRALDGVTGEAVLDALGCLVRHAGGRIALAGLNPHAGEDGLLGDEEATTLAPAVAEARQRGWDVSGPESPDAVFARCRAGASDWVLALYHDQGLIAVKTAARGEATNWTLGLPYLRTSVDHGTAFDIAGRGVADDSSLRAVIATTVALARGELPRGRRTA
;
A
#
# COMPACT_ATOMS: atom_id res chain seq x y z
N MET A 1 -30.05 9.94 9.35
CA MET A 1 -29.42 10.44 10.58
C MET A 1 -27.92 10.32 10.38
N SER A 2 -27.27 11.45 10.43
CA SER A 2 -25.82 11.65 10.17
C SER A 2 -24.97 10.97 11.22
N THR A 3 -23.99 10.15 10.81
CA THR A 3 -22.79 9.89 11.56
C THR A 3 -21.61 9.90 10.62
N GLY A 4 -21.20 11.09 10.21
CA GLY A 4 -19.87 11.31 9.68
C GLY A 4 -18.87 11.16 10.81
N ALA A 5 -18.13 10.04 10.85
CA ALA A 5 -16.96 9.90 11.67
C ALA A 5 -15.89 10.86 11.12
N GLY A 6 -15.78 12.01 11.77
CA GLY A 6 -14.75 13.00 11.49
C GLY A 6 -13.38 12.41 11.79
N ALA A 7 -12.57 12.23 10.77
CA ALA A 7 -11.11 12.18 10.94
C ALA A 7 -10.70 13.53 11.51
N GLY A 8 -10.47 13.57 12.81
CA GLY A 8 -10.00 14.75 13.51
C GLY A 8 -8.72 15.24 12.84
N ARG A 9 -8.76 16.43 12.23
CA ARG A 9 -7.59 17.16 11.75
C ARG A 9 -6.65 17.33 12.95
N ARG A 10 -5.63 16.49 13.03
CA ARG A 10 -4.52 16.68 13.96
C ARG A 10 -3.75 17.92 13.54
N THR A 11 -3.40 18.73 14.50
CA THR A 11 -2.60 19.95 14.34
C THR A 11 -1.28 19.60 13.63
N ALA A 12 -0.85 20.40 12.68
CA ALA A 12 0.31 20.23 11.80
C ALA A 12 1.70 20.08 12.50
N ALA A 13 1.73 19.89 13.82
CA ALA A 13 2.95 19.90 14.63
C ALA A 13 3.35 18.51 15.20
N ALA A 14 2.55 17.47 15.06
CA ALA A 14 2.89 16.15 15.61
C ALA A 14 3.52 15.26 14.54
N ARG A 15 4.68 14.66 14.84
CA ARG A 15 5.33 13.64 13.98
C ARG A 15 4.34 12.48 13.74
N ALA A 16 4.19 12.05 12.49
CA ALA A 16 3.38 10.89 12.17
C ALA A 16 4.06 9.63 12.69
N ARG A 17 3.34 8.80 13.46
CA ARG A 17 3.85 7.50 13.90
C ARG A 17 3.44 6.43 12.91
N LEU A 18 4.42 5.79 12.27
CA LEU A 18 4.22 4.70 11.34
C LEU A 18 4.59 3.37 12.01
N VAL A 19 3.68 2.40 11.94
CA VAL A 19 3.98 1.03 12.34
C VAL A 19 4.29 0.18 11.11
N LEU A 20 5.42 -0.53 11.14
CA LEU A 20 5.86 -1.40 10.05
C LEU A 20 5.77 -2.86 10.47
N SER A 21 5.03 -3.69 9.74
CA SER A 21 5.04 -5.15 9.93
C SER A 21 6.16 -5.78 9.10
N GLN A 22 6.89 -6.73 9.69
CA GLN A 22 8.10 -7.33 9.10
C GLN A 22 7.87 -8.10 7.78
N GLY A 23 6.62 -8.50 7.48
CA GLY A 23 6.33 -9.40 6.38
C GLY A 23 6.76 -10.85 6.68
N ASP A 24 7.19 -11.59 5.65
CA ASP A 24 7.70 -12.96 5.84
C ASP A 24 9.04 -12.94 6.60
N THR A 25 9.12 -13.69 7.69
CA THR A 25 10.29 -13.71 8.58
C THR A 25 11.55 -14.22 7.92
N ALA A 26 11.43 -15.10 6.92
CA ALA A 26 12.53 -15.63 6.14
C ALA A 26 12.81 -14.84 4.85
N GLY A 27 12.02 -13.81 4.55
CA GLY A 27 12.18 -12.91 3.40
C GLY A 27 13.15 -11.76 3.68
N ILE A 28 13.17 -10.77 2.78
CA ILE A 28 14.05 -9.58 2.93
C ILE A 28 13.51 -8.56 3.96
N GLY A 29 12.27 -8.71 4.43
CA GLY A 29 11.64 -7.76 5.35
C GLY A 29 12.48 -7.44 6.59
N PRO A 30 12.96 -8.42 7.37
CA PRO A 30 13.82 -8.17 8.52
C PRO A 30 15.11 -7.40 8.19
N GLU A 31 15.76 -7.69 7.05
CA GLU A 31 16.94 -6.96 6.59
C GLU A 31 16.59 -5.50 6.26
N LEU A 32 15.47 -5.27 5.57
CA LEU A 32 14.98 -3.92 5.22
C LEU A 32 14.69 -3.08 6.47
N LEU A 33 14.08 -3.68 7.51
CA LEU A 33 13.84 -2.99 8.78
C LEU A 33 15.14 -2.56 9.46
N LEU A 34 16.17 -3.42 9.47
CA LEU A 34 17.48 -3.06 10.02
C LEU A 34 18.18 -1.97 9.20
N ARG A 35 18.09 -2.02 7.86
CA ARG A 35 18.64 -0.96 6.99
C ARG A 35 17.95 0.38 7.23
N LEU A 36 16.64 0.35 7.41
CA LEU A 36 15.87 1.53 7.76
C LEU A 36 16.26 2.07 9.13
N ALA A 37 16.48 1.19 10.12
CA ALA A 37 16.91 1.58 11.47
C ALA A 37 18.32 2.16 11.47
N ALA A 38 19.25 1.63 10.68
CA ALA A 38 20.60 2.17 10.54
C ALA A 38 20.62 3.62 10.03
N ARG A 39 19.66 3.95 9.17
CA ARG A 39 19.48 5.30 8.59
C ARG A 39 17.99 5.67 8.60
N PRO A 40 17.44 6.03 9.77
CA PRO A 40 16.02 6.37 9.84
C PRO A 40 15.71 7.58 8.95
N PRO A 41 14.47 7.66 8.43
CA PRO A 41 14.02 8.89 7.79
C PRO A 41 14.08 10.02 8.80
N GLY A 42 14.25 11.26 8.32
CA GLY A 42 14.45 12.43 9.18
C GLY A 42 13.35 12.63 10.23
N GLU A 43 13.35 13.78 10.89
CA GLU A 43 12.48 14.08 12.05
C GLU A 43 10.97 14.12 11.74
N ASP A 44 10.56 13.88 10.50
CA ASP A 44 9.18 13.98 10.04
C ASP A 44 8.25 12.88 10.53
N CYS A 45 8.79 11.73 10.94
CA CYS A 45 7.99 10.62 11.45
C CYS A 45 8.69 9.87 12.58
N GLU A 46 7.89 9.18 13.38
CA GLU A 46 8.29 8.19 14.35
C GLU A 46 8.03 6.79 13.80
N LEU A 47 9.01 5.90 13.88
CA LEU A 47 8.89 4.54 13.41
C LEU A 47 8.73 3.58 14.59
N ALA A 48 7.86 2.59 14.41
CA ALA A 48 7.76 1.42 15.27
C ALA A 48 7.71 0.16 14.42
N PHE A 49 8.38 -0.89 14.83
CA PHE A 49 8.38 -2.16 14.12
C PHE A 49 7.58 -3.21 14.87
N VAL A 50 6.81 -4.01 14.16
CA VAL A 50 6.25 -5.25 14.65
C VAL A 50 6.97 -6.39 13.95
N ALA A 51 7.90 -6.99 14.67
CA ALA A 51 8.84 -7.94 14.10
C ALA A 51 9.32 -8.97 15.13
N GLU A 52 9.42 -10.22 14.73
CA GLU A 52 10.02 -11.25 15.55
C GLU A 52 11.49 -10.96 15.82
N ARG A 53 11.86 -11.00 17.08
CA ARG A 53 13.25 -10.88 17.49
C ARG A 53 14.14 -11.92 16.80
N ALA A 54 13.63 -13.15 16.64
CA ALA A 54 14.33 -14.24 15.97
C ALA A 54 14.67 -13.91 14.51
N ALA A 55 13.74 -13.29 13.78
CA ALA A 55 13.95 -12.89 12.39
C ALA A 55 15.01 -11.77 12.25
N LEU A 56 14.94 -10.76 13.11
CA LEU A 56 15.92 -9.67 13.14
C LEU A 56 17.31 -10.17 13.58
N LEU A 57 17.39 -11.09 14.56
CA LEU A 57 18.63 -11.72 15.00
C LEU A 57 19.31 -12.50 13.87
N ALA A 58 18.54 -13.18 13.01
CA ALA A 58 19.08 -13.96 11.90
C ALA A 58 19.87 -13.12 10.90
N VAL A 59 19.54 -11.83 10.76
CA VAL A 59 20.15 -10.91 9.79
C VAL A 59 20.93 -9.76 10.43
N ARG A 60 21.04 -9.69 11.78
CA ARG A 60 21.69 -8.58 12.48
C ARG A 60 23.13 -8.34 12.07
N HIS A 61 23.87 -9.41 11.72
CA HIS A 61 25.27 -9.35 11.32
C HIS A 61 25.47 -8.61 9.99
N LEU A 62 24.42 -8.47 9.18
CA LEU A 62 24.44 -7.74 7.90
C LEU A 62 24.30 -6.23 8.11
N VAL A 63 23.63 -5.80 9.19
CA VAL A 63 23.35 -4.39 9.48
C VAL A 63 23.46 -4.16 10.99
N PRO A 64 24.66 -4.24 11.58
CA PRO A 64 24.87 -4.13 13.04
C PRO A 64 24.39 -2.77 13.59
N ASP A 65 24.66 -1.67 12.90
CA ASP A 65 24.24 -0.32 13.31
C ASP A 65 22.72 -0.20 13.41
N GLY A 66 21.98 -0.90 12.54
CA GLY A 66 20.53 -0.93 12.61
C GLY A 66 20.01 -1.73 13.79
N TRP A 67 20.68 -2.83 14.15
CA TRP A 67 20.34 -3.62 15.32
C TRP A 67 20.52 -2.83 16.63
N GLU A 68 21.59 -2.06 16.75
CA GLU A 68 21.90 -1.25 17.95
C GLU A 68 20.88 -0.14 18.19
N ARG A 69 20.13 0.26 17.15
CA ARG A 69 19.06 1.26 17.23
C ARG A 69 17.70 0.70 17.62
N LEU A 70 17.58 -0.58 17.91
CA LEU A 70 16.32 -1.22 18.27
C LEU A 70 16.12 -1.31 19.78
N ALA A 71 14.92 -0.97 20.24
CA ALA A 71 14.46 -1.18 21.60
C ALA A 71 13.27 -2.16 21.59
N PHE A 72 13.48 -3.38 22.12
CA PHE A 72 12.39 -4.34 22.28
C PHE A 72 11.50 -3.96 23.45
N VAL A 73 10.22 -3.77 23.19
CA VAL A 73 9.23 -3.29 24.16
C VAL A 73 7.98 -4.17 24.13
N ALA A 74 7.26 -4.24 25.24
CA ALA A 74 5.96 -4.94 25.31
C ALA A 74 4.83 -4.08 24.71
N GLU A 75 4.93 -2.75 24.88
CA GLU A 75 3.95 -1.77 24.44
C GLU A 75 4.68 -0.57 23.82
N LEU A 76 4.01 0.15 22.92
CA LEU A 76 4.57 1.37 22.34
C LEU A 76 4.74 2.44 23.43
N PRO A 77 5.88 3.14 23.45
CA PRO A 77 6.05 4.28 24.35
C PRO A 77 5.06 5.40 23.99
N ALA A 78 4.78 6.28 24.93
CA ALA A 78 4.00 7.48 24.67
C ALA A 78 4.63 8.26 23.49
N ARG A 79 3.79 8.93 22.69
CA ARG A 79 4.26 9.72 21.54
C ARG A 79 5.27 10.77 21.99
N GLY A 80 6.38 10.89 21.28
CA GLY A 80 7.47 11.80 21.63
C GLY A 80 8.35 11.36 22.81
N GLY A 81 8.11 10.16 23.37
CA GLY A 81 8.84 9.66 24.55
C GLY A 81 10.18 8.96 24.28
N GLY A 82 10.61 8.87 23.02
CA GLY A 82 11.80 8.12 22.62
C GLY A 82 13.15 8.84 22.80
N ASP A 83 13.16 10.08 23.23
CA ASP A 83 14.39 10.89 23.37
C ASP A 83 15.06 10.63 24.73
N ARG A 84 15.81 9.55 24.86
CA ARG A 84 16.78 9.35 25.94
C ARG A 84 18.18 9.58 25.40
N GLY A 85 18.65 10.83 25.48
CA GLY A 85 20.08 11.13 25.33
C GLY A 85 20.65 11.17 23.91
N GLY A 86 19.93 11.78 22.93
CA GLY A 86 20.49 12.18 21.64
C GLY A 86 20.37 11.19 20.47
N GLU A 87 20.05 9.92 20.68
CA GLU A 87 19.71 8.97 19.62
C GLU A 87 18.36 8.32 19.91
N SER A 88 17.38 8.57 19.04
CA SER A 88 16.06 7.97 19.13
C SER A 88 16.11 6.49 18.75
N LEU A 89 15.84 5.60 19.71
CA LEU A 89 15.70 4.17 19.44
C LEU A 89 14.33 3.88 18.82
N ILE A 90 14.31 2.91 17.89
CA ILE A 90 13.07 2.43 17.27
C ILE A 90 12.47 1.32 18.13
N ALA A 91 11.22 1.53 18.57
CA ALA A 91 10.49 0.53 19.32
C ALA A 91 10.19 -0.70 18.46
N VAL A 92 10.46 -1.89 18.98
CA VAL A 92 10.13 -3.17 18.32
C VAL A 92 9.22 -3.97 19.24
N LEU A 93 8.04 -4.29 18.75
CA LEU A 93 7.12 -5.21 19.41
C LEU A 93 7.32 -6.59 18.78
N ASP A 94 7.73 -7.57 19.60
CA ASP A 94 7.83 -8.96 19.16
C ASP A 94 6.45 -9.62 19.28
N PRO A 95 5.84 -10.04 18.16
CA PRO A 95 4.51 -10.64 18.17
C PRO A 95 4.51 -12.11 18.59
N VAL A 96 5.72 -12.72 18.74
CA VAL A 96 5.89 -14.16 19.03
C VAL A 96 6.77 -14.31 20.26
N SER A 97 6.18 -14.84 21.34
CA SER A 97 6.90 -15.02 22.60
C SER A 97 7.90 -16.19 22.60
N GLU A 98 7.80 -17.10 21.61
CA GLU A 98 8.65 -18.31 21.55
C GLU A 98 9.94 -18.02 20.81
N SER A 99 11.07 -18.44 21.42
CA SER A 99 12.37 -18.40 20.76
C SER A 99 12.47 -19.49 19.69
N ARG A 100 12.79 -19.11 18.47
CA ARG A 100 12.99 -20.04 17.35
C ARG A 100 14.16 -19.61 16.47
N VAL A 101 14.59 -20.50 15.58
CA VAL A 101 15.59 -20.20 14.56
C VAL A 101 14.89 -19.86 13.25
N VAL A 102 15.23 -18.71 12.69
CA VAL A 102 14.80 -18.30 11.35
C VAL A 102 15.97 -18.50 10.38
N THR A 103 15.70 -19.09 9.23
CA THR A 103 16.70 -19.27 8.16
C THR A 103 16.33 -18.37 6.97
N PRO A 104 16.99 -17.23 6.77
CA PRO A 104 16.70 -16.35 5.64
C PRO A 104 16.77 -17.09 4.30
N GLY A 105 15.83 -16.81 3.40
CA GLY A 105 15.73 -17.44 2.10
C GLY A 105 15.03 -18.82 2.10
N ARG A 106 14.65 -19.35 3.27
CA ARG A 106 13.98 -20.67 3.40
C ARG A 106 12.73 -20.54 4.26
N SER A 107 11.58 -20.34 3.63
CA SER A 107 10.30 -20.23 4.33
C SER A 107 9.88 -21.59 4.91
N ALA A 108 9.56 -21.59 6.20
CA ALA A 108 9.00 -22.71 6.95
C ALA A 108 7.56 -22.41 7.40
N ALA A 109 6.84 -23.42 7.90
CA ALA A 109 5.47 -23.26 8.39
C ALA A 109 5.35 -22.21 9.53
N ALA A 110 6.37 -22.13 10.39
CA ALA A 110 6.43 -21.15 11.48
C ALA A 110 6.55 -19.71 10.97
N ASP A 111 7.20 -19.49 9.81
CA ASP A 111 7.37 -18.17 9.22
C ASP A 111 6.05 -17.56 8.76
N ALA A 112 5.15 -18.40 8.24
CA ALA A 112 3.77 -17.99 7.92
C ALA A 112 3.00 -17.54 9.17
N GLY A 113 3.21 -18.22 10.31
CA GLY A 113 2.61 -17.81 11.60
C GLY A 113 3.15 -16.48 12.09
N GLY A 114 4.46 -16.30 12.04
CA GLY A 114 5.11 -15.07 12.46
C GLY A 114 4.74 -13.87 11.58
N ALA A 115 4.59 -14.09 10.28
CA ALA A 115 4.14 -13.04 9.35
C ALA A 115 2.72 -12.57 9.68
N LEU A 116 1.77 -13.50 9.95
CA LEU A 116 0.40 -13.13 10.34
C LEU A 116 0.37 -12.47 11.71
N ALA A 117 1.06 -13.02 12.71
CA ALA A 117 1.10 -12.45 14.06
C ALA A 117 1.65 -11.00 14.03
N ALA A 118 2.68 -10.74 13.22
CA ALA A 118 3.19 -9.40 13.04
C ALA A 118 2.17 -8.46 12.36
N LEU A 119 1.45 -8.94 11.37
CA LEU A 119 0.42 -8.18 10.69
C LEU A 119 -0.73 -7.84 11.65
N ASP A 120 -1.26 -8.85 12.37
CA ASP A 120 -2.39 -8.70 13.30
C ASP A 120 -2.05 -7.72 14.43
N ARG A 121 -0.83 -7.83 15.00
CA ARG A 121 -0.39 -6.91 16.05
C ARG A 121 -0.24 -5.47 15.51
N ALA A 122 0.29 -5.30 14.30
CA ALA A 122 0.42 -4.00 13.67
C ALA A 122 -0.95 -3.37 13.35
N VAL A 123 -1.92 -4.18 12.89
CA VAL A 123 -3.31 -3.75 12.68
C VAL A 123 -3.94 -3.29 13.99
N ALA A 124 -3.77 -4.04 15.07
CA ALA A 124 -4.31 -3.67 16.38
C ALA A 124 -3.82 -2.28 16.83
N LEU A 125 -2.55 -1.93 16.56
CA LEU A 125 -1.98 -0.63 16.91
C LEU A 125 -2.63 0.53 16.14
N VAL A 126 -2.87 0.38 14.83
CA VAL A 126 -3.54 1.44 14.05
C VAL A 126 -5.02 1.53 14.37
N GLN A 127 -5.68 0.43 14.68
CA GLN A 127 -7.09 0.43 15.10
C GLN A 127 -7.28 1.03 16.50
N ALA A 128 -6.26 0.97 17.37
CA ALA A 128 -6.26 1.60 18.69
C ALA A 128 -5.78 3.06 18.68
N ASP A 129 -5.57 3.68 17.51
CA ASP A 129 -4.99 5.02 17.36
C ASP A 129 -3.58 5.19 17.99
N GLU A 130 -2.89 4.08 18.26
CA GLU A 130 -1.52 4.11 18.76
C GLU A 130 -0.52 4.45 17.65
N ALA A 131 -0.87 4.22 16.38
CA ALA A 131 -0.12 4.62 15.20
C ALA A 131 -1.04 5.29 14.16
N ASP A 132 -0.47 6.16 13.31
CA ASP A 132 -1.22 6.93 12.30
C ASP A 132 -1.35 6.16 10.98
N ALA A 133 -0.41 5.25 10.71
CA ALA A 133 -0.44 4.43 9.50
C ALA A 133 0.27 3.09 9.67
N LEU A 134 -0.18 2.12 8.88
CA LEU A 134 0.41 0.80 8.73
C LEU A 134 1.20 0.71 7.42
N VAL A 135 2.47 0.34 7.50
CA VAL A 135 3.29 -0.04 6.34
C VAL A 135 3.55 -1.54 6.39
N THR A 136 3.11 -2.28 5.38
CA THR A 136 3.32 -3.73 5.35
C THR A 136 4.46 -4.12 4.42
N LEU A 137 5.38 -4.95 4.91
CA LEU A 137 6.42 -5.60 4.12
C LEU A 137 5.90 -6.92 3.52
N PRO A 138 6.55 -7.47 2.46
CA PRO A 138 6.00 -8.55 1.67
C PRO A 138 5.85 -9.85 2.43
N VAL A 139 4.81 -10.63 2.12
CA VAL A 139 4.58 -11.99 2.66
C VAL A 139 4.50 -13.02 1.54
N ALA A 140 4.86 -14.26 1.86
CA ALA A 140 4.69 -15.40 0.98
C ALA A 140 3.24 -15.90 1.05
N LYS A 141 2.37 -15.43 0.14
CA LYS A 141 0.94 -15.77 0.10
C LYS A 141 0.70 -17.29 0.12
N SER A 142 1.46 -18.04 -0.68
CA SER A 142 1.36 -19.49 -0.77
C SER A 142 1.77 -20.20 0.52
N SER A 143 2.72 -19.66 1.27
CA SER A 143 3.14 -20.19 2.58
C SER A 143 2.04 -19.99 3.62
N ILE A 144 1.47 -18.78 3.70
CA ILE A 144 0.36 -18.48 4.61
C ILE A 144 -0.87 -19.34 4.26
N ALA A 145 -1.25 -19.41 2.98
CA ALA A 145 -2.40 -20.21 2.55
C ALA A 145 -2.24 -21.71 2.88
N ARG A 146 -1.02 -22.23 2.74
CA ARG A 146 -0.74 -23.65 3.02
C ARG A 146 -0.69 -23.98 4.49
N HIS A 147 -0.15 -23.11 5.32
CA HIS A 147 0.24 -23.46 6.68
C HIS A 147 -0.62 -22.82 7.78
N ARG A 148 -1.37 -21.77 7.48
CA ARG A 148 -2.11 -20.98 8.49
C ARG A 148 -3.54 -20.67 8.10
N LEU A 149 -3.76 -20.07 6.93
CA LEU A 149 -5.07 -19.56 6.55
C LEU A 149 -5.40 -20.00 5.11
N PRO A 150 -6.04 -21.16 4.92
CA PRO A 150 -6.51 -21.57 3.61
C PRO A 150 -7.37 -20.48 2.97
N GLY A 151 -7.08 -20.15 1.72
CA GLY A 151 -7.76 -19.06 1.01
C GLY A 151 -7.11 -17.67 1.15
N PHE A 152 -6.02 -17.52 1.89
CA PHE A 152 -5.30 -16.25 1.97
C PHE A 152 -4.82 -15.79 0.59
N ARG A 153 -5.32 -14.65 0.12
CA ARG A 153 -5.03 -14.07 -1.19
C ARG A 153 -3.99 -12.95 -1.14
N GLY A 154 -3.75 -12.39 0.05
CA GLY A 154 -2.78 -11.32 0.29
C GLY A 154 -3.25 -10.33 1.35
N HIS A 155 -2.40 -9.35 1.64
CA HIS A 155 -2.70 -8.32 2.63
C HIS A 155 -4.00 -7.56 2.35
N THR A 156 -4.23 -7.16 1.11
CA THR A 156 -5.36 -6.29 0.75
C THR A 156 -6.69 -6.94 1.12
N ASP A 157 -6.91 -8.19 0.67
CA ASP A 157 -8.15 -8.93 0.99
C ASP A 157 -8.24 -9.24 2.48
N TYR A 158 -7.13 -9.69 3.10
CA TYR A 158 -7.10 -10.02 4.52
C TYR A 158 -7.45 -8.84 5.42
N LEU A 159 -6.89 -7.67 5.12
CA LEU A 159 -7.16 -6.45 5.89
C LEU A 159 -8.57 -5.92 5.66
N ALA A 160 -9.07 -6.01 4.42
CA ALA A 160 -10.44 -5.63 4.10
C ALA A 160 -11.46 -6.52 4.81
N GLU A 161 -11.29 -7.84 4.75
CA GLU A 161 -12.12 -8.81 5.47
C GLU A 161 -12.10 -8.57 7.00
N GLY A 162 -10.91 -8.30 7.57
CA GLY A 162 -10.75 -7.95 8.99
C GLY A 162 -11.43 -6.66 9.41
N CYS A 163 -11.74 -5.78 8.46
CA CYS A 163 -12.49 -4.54 8.65
C CYS A 163 -13.98 -4.65 8.26
N GLY A 164 -14.47 -5.84 7.90
CA GLY A 164 -15.85 -6.03 7.43
C GLY A 164 -16.15 -5.43 6.06
N LEU A 165 -15.12 -5.21 5.23
CA LEU A 165 -15.27 -4.73 3.86
C LEU A 165 -15.40 -5.93 2.92
N GLU A 166 -16.46 -5.99 2.12
CA GLU A 166 -16.83 -7.18 1.37
C GLU A 166 -16.55 -7.06 -0.13
N ARG A 167 -16.81 -5.88 -0.71
CA ARG A 167 -16.80 -5.69 -2.16
C ARG A 167 -15.63 -4.83 -2.60
N TYR A 168 -14.68 -5.47 -3.29
CA TYR A 168 -13.64 -4.75 -4.03
C TYR A 168 -14.27 -3.79 -5.06
N GLY A 169 -13.67 -2.64 -5.25
CA GLY A 169 -14.20 -1.55 -6.08
C GLY A 169 -15.16 -0.64 -5.32
N ARG A 170 -16.08 -1.18 -4.53
CA ARG A 170 -17.09 -0.41 -3.78
C ARG A 170 -16.60 0.01 -2.38
N ASP A 171 -16.17 -0.97 -1.59
CA ASP A 171 -15.82 -0.75 -0.18
C ASP A 171 -14.33 -0.43 -0.01
N TYR A 172 -13.50 -1.04 -0.82
CA TYR A 172 -12.06 -0.81 -0.85
C TYR A 172 -11.50 -0.92 -2.27
N LEU A 173 -10.37 -0.26 -2.52
CA LEU A 173 -9.76 -0.18 -3.84
C LEU A 173 -8.24 -0.19 -3.72
N MET A 174 -7.56 -0.83 -4.65
CA MET A 174 -6.10 -0.80 -4.74
C MET A 174 -5.65 0.37 -5.59
N ALA A 175 -4.78 1.20 -5.04
CA ALA A 175 -4.19 2.32 -5.72
C ALA A 175 -2.65 2.27 -5.66
N PHE A 176 -2.02 2.85 -6.64
CA PHE A 176 -0.56 2.97 -6.74
C PHE A 176 -0.18 4.42 -6.96
N LEU A 177 0.75 4.90 -6.14
CA LEU A 177 1.27 6.25 -6.21
C LEU A 177 2.73 6.19 -6.68
N ALA A 178 2.96 6.65 -7.89
CA ALA A 178 4.29 6.97 -8.40
C ALA A 178 4.59 8.46 -8.10
N PRO A 179 5.83 8.92 -8.19
CA PRO A 179 6.19 10.31 -7.87
C PRO A 179 5.39 11.38 -8.63
N ASP A 180 4.94 11.05 -9.83
CA ASP A 180 4.26 11.99 -10.74
C ASP A 180 2.95 11.44 -11.35
N MET A 181 2.46 10.28 -10.89
CA MET A 181 1.26 9.65 -11.42
C MET A 181 0.59 8.77 -10.37
N GLN A 182 -0.75 8.83 -10.32
CA GLN A 182 -1.55 8.04 -9.39
C GLN A 182 -2.55 7.21 -10.18
N VAL A 183 -2.61 5.93 -9.88
CA VAL A 183 -3.45 4.96 -10.61
C VAL A 183 -4.23 4.11 -9.62
N ALA A 184 -5.54 4.01 -9.81
CA ALA A 184 -6.40 3.05 -9.14
C ALA A 184 -6.80 1.94 -10.11
N LEU A 185 -7.08 0.74 -9.60
CA LEU A 185 -7.39 -0.43 -10.42
C LEU A 185 -8.84 -0.86 -10.24
N LEU A 186 -9.60 -0.92 -11.33
CA LEU A 186 -10.98 -1.46 -11.31
C LEU A 186 -10.97 -2.95 -10.99
N THR A 187 -10.08 -3.72 -11.63
CA THR A 187 -9.90 -5.15 -11.35
C THR A 187 -8.47 -5.46 -10.91
N MET A 188 -8.30 -6.48 -10.07
CA MET A 188 -7.01 -6.86 -9.50
C MET A 188 -6.38 -8.07 -10.23
N HIS A 189 -5.86 -9.01 -9.44
CA HIS A 189 -5.11 -10.19 -9.86
C HIS A 189 -6.03 -11.28 -10.43
N GLU A 190 -6.62 -11.01 -11.58
CA GLU A 190 -7.50 -11.93 -12.30
C GLU A 190 -6.96 -12.23 -13.71
N PRO A 191 -7.28 -13.39 -14.27
CA PRO A 191 -7.02 -13.61 -15.69
C PRO A 191 -7.70 -12.53 -16.53
N LEU A 192 -6.97 -11.96 -17.51
CA LEU A 192 -7.43 -10.81 -18.29
C LEU A 192 -8.85 -11.01 -18.88
N ARG A 193 -9.18 -12.18 -19.38
CA ARG A 193 -10.53 -12.50 -19.90
C ARG A 193 -11.61 -12.29 -18.82
N ARG A 194 -11.35 -12.67 -17.57
CA ARG A 194 -12.25 -12.46 -16.44
C ARG A 194 -12.33 -11.00 -16.03
N ALA A 195 -11.18 -10.31 -16.04
CA ALA A 195 -11.13 -8.89 -15.75
C ALA A 195 -12.02 -8.09 -16.70
N LEU A 196 -12.02 -8.46 -17.99
CA LEU A 196 -12.90 -7.83 -18.98
C LEU A 196 -14.39 -8.05 -18.71
N ASP A 197 -14.77 -9.26 -18.27
CA ASP A 197 -16.16 -9.56 -17.88
C ASP A 197 -16.61 -8.73 -16.67
N GLY A 198 -15.65 -8.30 -15.83
CA GLY A 198 -15.88 -7.43 -14.67
C GLY A 198 -16.01 -5.94 -14.98
N VAL A 199 -15.71 -5.51 -16.22
CA VAL A 199 -15.84 -4.11 -16.64
C VAL A 199 -17.31 -3.79 -16.93
N THR A 200 -18.06 -3.44 -15.89
CA THR A 200 -19.47 -3.05 -16.00
C THR A 200 -19.67 -1.61 -15.54
N GLY A 201 -20.76 -0.97 -15.98
CA GLY A 201 -21.08 0.40 -15.56
C GLY A 201 -21.22 0.53 -14.04
N GLU A 202 -21.82 -0.47 -13.37
CA GLU A 202 -21.92 -0.52 -11.90
C GLU A 202 -20.52 -0.59 -11.24
N ALA A 203 -19.66 -1.50 -11.71
CA ALA A 203 -18.32 -1.65 -11.15
C ALA A 203 -17.46 -0.38 -11.33
N VAL A 204 -17.57 0.28 -12.48
CA VAL A 204 -16.91 1.57 -12.75
C VAL A 204 -17.40 2.64 -11.79
N LEU A 205 -18.71 2.77 -11.60
CA LEU A 205 -19.30 3.74 -10.68
C LEU A 205 -18.94 3.47 -9.22
N ASP A 206 -18.92 2.20 -8.81
CA ASP A 206 -18.49 1.79 -7.48
C ASP A 206 -17.02 2.19 -7.22
N ALA A 207 -16.13 1.90 -8.16
CA ALA A 207 -14.70 2.23 -8.05
C ALA A 207 -14.44 3.74 -8.08
N LEU A 208 -15.11 4.49 -8.96
CA LEU A 208 -15.07 5.95 -8.97
C LEU A 208 -15.57 6.52 -7.64
N GLY A 209 -16.68 6.00 -7.12
CA GLY A 209 -17.23 6.43 -5.83
C GLY A 209 -16.30 6.13 -4.66
N CYS A 210 -15.63 4.97 -4.66
CA CYS A 210 -14.60 4.63 -3.67
C CYS A 210 -13.42 5.61 -3.73
N LEU A 211 -12.91 5.88 -4.94
CA LEU A 211 -11.79 6.79 -5.15
C LEU A 211 -12.13 8.23 -4.72
N VAL A 212 -13.33 8.71 -5.08
CA VAL A 212 -13.80 10.06 -4.68
C VAL A 212 -13.91 10.19 -3.16
N ARG A 213 -14.48 9.17 -2.49
CA ARG A 213 -14.66 9.21 -1.02
C ARG A 213 -13.34 9.25 -0.25
N HIS A 214 -12.32 8.53 -0.72
CA HIS A 214 -11.10 8.30 0.06
C HIS A 214 -9.89 9.13 -0.40
N ALA A 215 -9.86 9.55 -1.66
CA ALA A 215 -8.76 10.31 -2.23
C ALA A 215 -9.19 11.65 -2.85
N GLY A 216 -10.36 11.69 -3.47
CA GLY A 216 -10.83 12.88 -4.17
C GLY A 216 -10.00 13.24 -5.41
N GLY A 217 -10.18 14.48 -5.89
CA GLY A 217 -9.44 15.00 -7.04
C GLY A 217 -10.09 14.69 -8.38
N ARG A 218 -9.39 15.06 -9.47
CA ARG A 218 -9.81 14.87 -10.86
C ARG A 218 -9.44 13.46 -11.32
N ILE A 219 -10.39 12.68 -11.79
CA ILE A 219 -10.19 11.30 -12.18
C ILE A 219 -10.36 11.16 -13.70
N ALA A 220 -9.38 10.58 -14.39
CA ALA A 220 -9.51 10.14 -15.76
C ALA A 220 -9.82 8.65 -15.80
N LEU A 221 -10.94 8.24 -16.42
CA LEU A 221 -11.22 6.85 -16.70
C LEU A 221 -10.46 6.42 -17.96
N ALA A 222 -9.63 5.40 -17.88
CA ALA A 222 -8.99 4.81 -19.04
C ALA A 222 -10.03 4.10 -19.93
N GLY A 223 -9.87 4.17 -21.24
CA GLY A 223 -10.62 3.34 -22.17
C GLY A 223 -10.18 1.89 -22.11
N LEU A 224 -11.00 0.99 -22.63
CA LEU A 224 -10.72 -0.44 -22.73
C LEU A 224 -10.01 -0.75 -24.04
N ASN A 225 -10.56 -0.22 -25.13
CA ASN A 225 -10.11 -0.49 -26.49
C ASN A 225 -9.08 0.53 -26.98
N PRO A 226 -8.26 0.19 -28.00
CA PRO A 226 -7.38 1.17 -28.64
C PRO A 226 -8.15 2.43 -29.03
N HIS A 227 -7.53 3.60 -28.83
CA HIS A 227 -8.11 4.90 -29.13
C HIS A 227 -9.51 5.14 -28.52
N ALA A 228 -9.80 4.47 -27.37
CA ALA A 228 -11.10 4.50 -26.71
C ALA A 228 -12.25 4.10 -27.66
N GLY A 229 -12.04 3.04 -28.44
CA GLY A 229 -13.04 2.45 -29.34
C GLY A 229 -13.19 3.13 -30.70
N GLU A 230 -12.54 4.30 -30.95
CA GLU A 230 -12.57 5.04 -32.23
C GLU A 230 -13.98 5.15 -32.81
N ASP A 231 -14.89 5.79 -32.06
CA ASP A 231 -16.31 5.92 -32.43
C ASP A 231 -17.04 4.58 -32.73
N GLY A 232 -16.62 3.49 -32.09
CA GLY A 232 -17.19 2.16 -32.23
C GLY A 232 -16.53 1.30 -33.32
N LEU A 233 -15.46 1.79 -33.95
CA LEU A 233 -14.74 1.06 -34.99
C LEU A 233 -13.88 -0.08 -34.41
N LEU A 234 -13.38 0.10 -33.17
CA LEU A 234 -12.48 -0.81 -32.50
C LEU A 234 -13.10 -1.46 -31.25
N GLY A 235 -14.42 -1.41 -31.11
CA GLY A 235 -15.18 -1.90 -29.96
C GLY A 235 -16.21 -0.86 -29.53
N ASP A 236 -17.22 -1.30 -28.82
CA ASP A 236 -18.35 -0.45 -28.39
C ASP A 236 -18.50 -0.30 -26.88
N GLU A 237 -17.60 -0.92 -26.09
CA GLU A 237 -17.63 -0.89 -24.63
C GLU A 237 -17.51 0.54 -24.08
N GLU A 238 -16.76 1.40 -24.75
CA GLU A 238 -16.67 2.80 -24.39
C GLU A 238 -18.02 3.51 -24.51
N ALA A 239 -18.72 3.30 -25.62
CA ALA A 239 -20.01 3.93 -25.89
C ALA A 239 -21.14 3.32 -25.06
N THR A 240 -21.15 2.00 -24.89
CA THR A 240 -22.24 1.26 -24.28
C THR A 240 -22.13 1.13 -22.75
N THR A 241 -20.91 1.21 -22.21
CA THR A 241 -20.63 0.93 -20.78
C THR A 241 -19.89 2.08 -20.10
N LEU A 242 -18.75 2.52 -20.64
CA LEU A 242 -17.85 3.44 -19.93
C LEU A 242 -18.34 4.88 -19.99
N ALA A 243 -18.76 5.40 -21.13
CA ALA A 243 -19.26 6.75 -21.28
C ALA A 243 -20.56 6.99 -20.50
N PRO A 244 -21.55 6.08 -20.47
CA PRO A 244 -22.69 6.20 -19.58
C PRO A 244 -22.31 6.27 -18.10
N ALA A 245 -21.36 5.45 -17.63
CA ALA A 245 -20.89 5.50 -16.26
C ALA A 245 -20.20 6.84 -15.92
N VAL A 246 -19.38 7.38 -16.83
CA VAL A 246 -18.79 8.71 -16.66
C VAL A 246 -19.85 9.81 -16.62
N ALA A 247 -20.86 9.72 -17.48
CA ALA A 247 -21.97 10.69 -17.50
C ALA A 247 -22.73 10.67 -16.16
N GLU A 248 -23.01 9.50 -15.62
CA GLU A 248 -23.66 9.35 -14.31
C GLU A 248 -22.75 9.85 -13.17
N ALA A 249 -21.46 9.54 -13.19
CA ALA A 249 -20.49 10.05 -12.21
C ALA A 249 -20.50 11.60 -12.17
N ARG A 250 -20.53 12.25 -13.32
CA ARG A 250 -20.65 13.71 -13.43
C ARG A 250 -21.97 14.25 -12.89
N GLN A 251 -23.08 13.54 -13.13
CA GLN A 251 -24.38 13.92 -12.55
C GLN A 251 -24.37 13.83 -11.02
N ARG A 252 -23.56 12.93 -10.43
CA ARG A 252 -23.33 12.84 -8.99
C ARG A 252 -22.38 13.94 -8.46
N GLY A 253 -21.88 14.83 -9.32
CA GLY A 253 -20.97 15.91 -8.97
C GLY A 253 -19.50 15.49 -8.85
N TRP A 254 -19.14 14.33 -9.37
CA TRP A 254 -17.74 13.86 -9.37
C TRP A 254 -16.96 14.43 -10.55
N ASP A 255 -15.72 14.85 -10.31
CA ASP A 255 -14.85 15.39 -11.37
C ASP A 255 -14.14 14.23 -12.10
N VAL A 256 -14.86 13.69 -13.10
CA VAL A 256 -14.45 12.53 -13.88
C VAL A 256 -14.40 12.87 -15.36
N SER A 257 -13.29 12.56 -16.03
CA SER A 257 -13.14 12.61 -17.48
C SER A 257 -13.04 11.21 -18.10
N GLY A 258 -13.22 11.13 -19.41
CA GLY A 258 -13.06 9.89 -20.15
C GLY A 258 -14.40 9.31 -20.66
N PRO A 259 -14.36 8.05 -21.18
CA PRO A 259 -13.18 7.20 -21.33
C PRO A 259 -12.13 7.85 -22.23
N GLU A 260 -10.85 7.83 -21.80
CA GLU A 260 -9.73 8.39 -22.55
C GLU A 260 -8.87 7.29 -23.16
N SER A 261 -8.25 7.60 -24.32
CA SER A 261 -7.37 6.63 -25.00
C SER A 261 -6.32 6.05 -24.04
N PRO A 262 -6.24 4.70 -23.87
CA PRO A 262 -5.41 4.09 -22.82
C PRO A 262 -3.91 4.29 -23.04
N ASP A 263 -3.45 4.52 -24.25
CA ASP A 263 -2.05 4.84 -24.58
C ASP A 263 -1.66 6.29 -24.23
N ALA A 264 -2.62 7.19 -24.08
CA ALA A 264 -2.41 8.62 -23.82
C ALA A 264 -2.74 9.05 -22.38
N VAL A 265 -3.74 8.43 -21.73
CA VAL A 265 -4.28 8.88 -20.45
C VAL A 265 -3.24 8.99 -19.35
N PHE A 266 -2.31 8.05 -19.27
CA PHE A 266 -1.26 8.04 -18.24
C PHE A 266 -0.25 9.19 -18.45
N ALA A 267 0.15 9.45 -19.68
CA ALA A 267 1.02 10.57 -19.99
C ALA A 267 0.34 11.94 -19.70
N ARG A 268 -0.96 12.04 -19.96
CA ARG A 268 -1.76 13.22 -19.64
C ARG A 268 -1.93 13.43 -18.14
N CYS A 269 -2.12 12.35 -17.38
CA CYS A 269 -2.15 12.39 -15.92
C CYS A 269 -0.81 12.90 -15.36
N ARG A 270 0.32 12.39 -15.85
CA ARG A 270 1.67 12.88 -15.50
C ARG A 270 1.87 14.36 -15.83
N ALA A 271 1.27 14.85 -16.92
CA ALA A 271 1.28 16.26 -17.28
C ALA A 271 0.31 17.11 -16.45
N GLY A 272 -0.43 16.53 -15.51
CA GLY A 272 -1.34 17.23 -14.59
C GLY A 272 -2.74 17.47 -15.14
N ALA A 273 -3.16 16.77 -16.20
CA ALA A 273 -4.52 16.86 -16.74
C ALA A 273 -5.56 16.25 -15.76
N SER A 274 -5.17 15.20 -15.05
CA SER A 274 -5.95 14.59 -13.96
C SER A 274 -5.06 14.34 -12.74
N ASP A 275 -5.66 14.07 -11.59
CA ASP A 275 -4.94 13.69 -10.37
C ASP A 275 -4.83 12.17 -10.27
N TRP A 276 -5.78 11.45 -10.90
CA TRP A 276 -5.87 9.99 -10.91
C TRP A 276 -6.19 9.45 -12.29
N VAL A 277 -5.72 8.24 -12.55
CA VAL A 277 -6.25 7.38 -13.61
C VAL A 277 -6.93 6.17 -12.96
N LEU A 278 -8.21 5.92 -13.29
CA LEU A 278 -8.84 4.63 -13.02
C LEU A 278 -8.57 3.71 -14.20
N ALA A 279 -7.66 2.75 -14.01
CA ALA A 279 -7.33 1.71 -14.97
C ALA A 279 -8.31 0.54 -14.83
N LEU A 280 -8.70 -0.07 -15.94
CA LEU A 280 -9.73 -1.10 -15.97
C LEU A 280 -9.22 -2.48 -15.56
N TYR A 281 -7.94 -2.77 -15.80
CA TYR A 281 -7.32 -4.02 -15.42
C TYR A 281 -5.88 -3.81 -14.94
N HIS A 282 -5.38 -4.82 -14.23
CA HIS A 282 -4.11 -4.76 -13.51
C HIS A 282 -2.95 -4.25 -14.39
N ASP A 283 -2.66 -4.90 -15.52
CA ASP A 283 -1.47 -4.58 -16.30
C ASP A 283 -1.61 -3.25 -17.07
N GLN A 284 -2.84 -2.82 -17.41
CA GLN A 284 -3.07 -1.49 -17.98
C GLN A 284 -2.50 -0.40 -17.06
N GLY A 285 -2.78 -0.49 -15.76
CA GLY A 285 -2.30 0.47 -14.77
C GLY A 285 -0.85 0.22 -14.36
N LEU A 286 -0.49 -1.03 -14.06
CA LEU A 286 0.80 -1.35 -13.43
C LEU A 286 1.99 -1.23 -14.38
N ILE A 287 1.83 -1.48 -15.68
CA ILE A 287 2.88 -1.23 -16.67
C ILE A 287 3.25 0.27 -16.65
N ALA A 288 2.26 1.14 -16.68
CA ALA A 288 2.49 2.58 -16.63
C ALA A 288 3.15 3.02 -15.31
N VAL A 289 2.61 2.56 -14.16
CA VAL A 289 3.16 2.88 -12.83
C VAL A 289 4.59 2.40 -12.70
N LYS A 290 4.87 1.13 -12.99
CA LYS A 290 6.21 0.55 -12.79
C LYS A 290 7.27 1.18 -13.71
N THR A 291 6.87 1.52 -14.92
CA THR A 291 7.75 2.23 -15.87
C THR A 291 8.07 3.64 -15.37
N ALA A 292 7.08 4.35 -14.82
CA ALA A 292 7.27 5.71 -14.32
C ALA A 292 8.01 5.74 -12.97
N ALA A 293 7.65 4.87 -12.03
CA ALA A 293 8.12 4.90 -10.65
C ALA A 293 9.54 4.38 -10.45
N ARG A 294 10.08 3.58 -11.37
CA ARG A 294 11.44 3.02 -11.26
C ARG A 294 11.75 2.35 -9.91
N GLY A 295 10.77 1.66 -9.32
CA GLY A 295 10.89 1.02 -8.01
C GLY A 295 10.37 1.85 -6.81
N GLU A 296 9.97 3.10 -7.01
CA GLU A 296 9.47 3.99 -5.95
C GLU A 296 7.95 4.03 -5.84
N ALA A 297 7.23 3.07 -6.43
CA ALA A 297 5.78 3.01 -6.33
C ALA A 297 5.33 2.62 -4.91
N THR A 298 4.34 3.34 -4.39
CA THR A 298 3.66 3.02 -3.15
C THR A 298 2.30 2.42 -3.47
N ASN A 299 2.03 1.20 -2.98
CA ASN A 299 0.71 0.63 -3.00
C ASN A 299 -0.09 1.18 -1.80
N TRP A 300 -1.28 1.73 -2.05
CA TRP A 300 -2.22 2.21 -1.05
C TRP A 300 -3.53 1.44 -1.14
N THR A 301 -4.00 0.88 -0.03
CA THR A 301 -5.33 0.29 0.06
C THR A 301 -6.32 1.35 0.54
N LEU A 302 -7.09 1.90 -0.38
CA LEU A 302 -8.19 2.83 -0.09
C LEU A 302 -9.36 2.08 0.55
N GLY A 303 -10.12 2.75 1.41
CA GLY A 303 -11.35 2.21 2.02
C GLY A 303 -11.15 1.60 3.40
N LEU A 304 -9.95 1.21 3.78
CA LEU A 304 -9.68 0.77 5.16
C LEU A 304 -9.93 1.92 6.14
N PRO A 305 -10.39 1.64 7.39
CA PRO A 305 -10.62 2.66 8.40
C PRO A 305 -9.34 3.31 8.93
N TYR A 306 -8.18 2.85 8.49
CA TYR A 306 -6.86 3.37 8.79
C TYR A 306 -6.01 3.44 7.51
N LEU A 307 -4.99 4.31 7.52
CA LEU A 307 -4.06 4.42 6.41
C LEU A 307 -3.16 3.18 6.34
N ARG A 308 -3.18 2.48 5.20
CA ARG A 308 -2.30 1.34 4.93
C ARG A 308 -1.61 1.46 3.59
N THR A 309 -0.29 1.35 3.62
CA THR A 309 0.55 1.33 2.42
C THR A 309 1.45 0.09 2.39
N SER A 310 2.05 -0.19 1.26
CA SER A 310 3.04 -1.26 1.12
C SER A 310 4.00 -1.00 -0.04
N VAL A 311 5.14 -1.68 0.01
CA VAL A 311 6.06 -1.80 -1.12
C VAL A 311 5.44 -2.62 -2.26
N ASP A 312 5.93 -2.42 -3.48
CA ASP A 312 5.46 -3.13 -4.71
C ASP A 312 6.47 -4.19 -5.18
N HIS A 313 7.07 -4.92 -4.23
CA HIS A 313 7.94 -6.07 -4.52
C HIS A 313 7.59 -7.27 -3.62
N GLY A 314 8.14 -8.44 -3.94
CA GLY A 314 7.92 -9.69 -3.19
C GLY A 314 8.91 -9.90 -2.05
N THR A 315 8.84 -11.10 -1.46
CA THR A 315 9.70 -11.56 -0.34
C THR A 315 11.17 -11.74 -0.72
N ALA A 316 11.49 -11.87 -2.00
CA ALA A 316 12.83 -11.99 -2.57
C ALA A 316 13.72 -12.99 -1.79
N PHE A 317 13.23 -14.23 -1.62
CA PHE A 317 13.91 -15.28 -0.88
C PHE A 317 15.30 -15.62 -1.44
N ASP A 318 15.51 -15.39 -2.74
CA ASP A 318 16.78 -15.62 -3.43
C ASP A 318 17.92 -14.73 -2.95
N ILE A 319 17.60 -13.54 -2.41
CA ILE A 319 18.57 -12.59 -1.88
C ILE A 319 18.47 -12.39 -0.36
N ALA A 320 17.46 -12.94 0.29
CA ALA A 320 17.26 -12.80 1.74
C ALA A 320 18.47 -13.33 2.53
N GLY A 321 18.96 -12.53 3.47
CA GLY A 321 20.12 -12.86 4.30
C GLY A 321 21.47 -12.71 3.60
N ARG A 322 21.52 -12.08 2.42
CA ARG A 322 22.78 -11.86 1.69
C ARG A 322 23.35 -10.44 1.84
N GLY A 323 22.67 -9.55 2.51
CA GLY A 323 23.12 -8.18 2.72
C GLY A 323 23.08 -7.30 1.47
N VAL A 324 22.25 -7.65 0.48
CA VAL A 324 22.14 -6.94 -0.80
C VAL A 324 20.74 -6.37 -1.05
N ALA A 325 19.82 -6.49 -0.09
CA ALA A 325 18.48 -5.93 -0.23
C ALA A 325 18.54 -4.40 -0.34
N ASP A 326 17.85 -3.83 -1.31
CA ASP A 326 17.73 -2.37 -1.51
C ASP A 326 16.52 -1.84 -0.75
N ASP A 327 16.73 -0.85 0.12
CA ASP A 327 15.70 -0.22 0.93
C ASP A 327 15.09 1.06 0.30
N SER A 328 15.47 1.41 -0.92
CA SER A 328 15.00 2.61 -1.63
C SER A 328 13.48 2.64 -1.80
N SER A 329 12.88 1.52 -2.23
CA SER A 329 11.43 1.38 -2.35
C SER A 329 10.72 1.57 -1.00
N LEU A 330 11.24 0.97 0.09
CA LEU A 330 10.66 1.15 1.42
C LEU A 330 10.73 2.61 1.89
N ARG A 331 11.84 3.30 1.62
CA ARG A 331 11.99 4.73 1.94
C ARG A 331 11.01 5.60 1.17
N ALA A 332 10.79 5.32 -0.11
CA ALA A 332 9.79 6.01 -0.91
C ALA A 332 8.37 5.79 -0.35
N VAL A 333 8.04 4.56 0.02
CA VAL A 333 6.76 4.23 0.69
C VAL A 333 6.58 5.01 1.98
N ILE A 334 7.61 5.08 2.84
CA ILE A 334 7.53 5.83 4.10
C ILE A 334 7.30 7.32 3.84
N ALA A 335 8.04 7.93 2.93
CA ALA A 335 7.87 9.33 2.57
C ALA A 335 6.44 9.62 2.06
N THR A 336 5.93 8.76 1.18
CA THR A 336 4.55 8.83 0.68
C THR A 336 3.53 8.65 1.81
N THR A 337 3.76 7.69 2.72
CA THR A 337 2.86 7.43 3.85
C THR A 337 2.79 8.60 4.81
N VAL A 338 3.92 9.25 5.09
CA VAL A 338 3.97 10.48 5.90
C VAL A 338 3.16 11.59 5.25
N ALA A 339 3.31 11.81 3.95
CA ALA A 339 2.53 12.79 3.21
C ALA A 339 1.01 12.49 3.30
N LEU A 340 0.62 11.23 3.05
CA LEU A 340 -0.77 10.81 3.17
C LEU A 340 -1.33 10.97 4.60
N ALA A 341 -0.56 10.66 5.64
CA ALA A 341 -0.95 10.85 7.02
C ALA A 341 -1.17 12.33 7.40
N ARG A 342 -0.53 13.25 6.67
CA ARG A 342 -0.73 14.70 6.77
C ARG A 342 -1.90 15.22 5.91
N GLY A 343 -2.55 14.33 5.16
CA GLY A 343 -3.61 14.69 4.20
C GLY A 343 -3.07 15.29 2.90
N GLU A 344 -1.80 15.07 2.61
CA GLU A 344 -1.14 15.52 1.39
C GLU A 344 -1.12 14.36 0.38
N LEU A 345 -1.82 14.51 -0.74
CA LEU A 345 -1.64 13.61 -1.86
C LEU A 345 -0.35 13.98 -2.60
N PRO A 346 0.53 13.02 -2.92
CA PRO A 346 1.68 13.29 -3.77
C PRO A 346 1.17 13.81 -5.12
N ARG A 347 1.26 15.09 -5.35
CA ARG A 347 0.91 15.70 -6.64
C ARG A 347 2.17 15.72 -7.48
N GLY A 348 2.09 15.20 -8.70
CA GLY A 348 3.13 15.34 -9.68
C GLY A 348 3.63 16.80 -9.75
N ARG A 349 4.93 16.99 -9.95
CA ARG A 349 5.50 18.33 -10.09
C ARG A 349 4.75 19.04 -11.22
N ARG A 350 3.92 20.01 -10.88
CA ARG A 350 3.44 20.98 -11.87
C ARG A 350 4.69 21.64 -12.44
N THR A 351 5.07 21.29 -13.65
CA THR A 351 5.99 22.13 -14.42
C THR A 351 5.27 23.45 -14.63
N ALA A 352 5.83 24.50 -14.03
CA ALA A 352 5.39 25.88 -14.21
C ALA A 352 5.56 26.29 -15.65
#